data_46f6f965e772d8d00cd9f21bed518904
#
_entry.id   46f6f965e772d8d00cd9f21bed518904
#
_cell.length_a   1.000
_cell.length_b   1.000
_cell.length_c   1.000
_cell.angle_alpha   90.00
_cell.angle_beta   90.00
_cell.angle_gamma   90.00
#
_symmetry.space_group_name_H-M   'P 1'
#
loop_
_entity.id
_entity.type
_entity.pdbx_description
1 polymer ?
#
loop_
_entity_poly.entity_id
_entity_poly.type
_entity_poly.pdbx_seq_one_letter_code
_entity_poly.pdbx_strand_id
1 'polypeptide(L)' 'MPYDILYRPDIPPKGRPWKIWNKDKKKIVGSSETKEMAEKSIRARHAHV' A
#
# COMPACT_ATOMS: atom_id res chain seq x y z
N MET A 1 -9.96 -8.32 3.81
CA MET A 1 -8.53 -8.19 3.48
C MET A 1 -7.85 -7.27 4.48
N PRO A 2 -6.66 -7.60 4.95
CA PRO A 2 -5.99 -6.80 5.97
C PRO A 2 -5.28 -5.56 5.44
N TYR A 3 -5.45 -5.24 4.16
CA TYR A 3 -4.74 -4.13 3.53
C TYR A 3 -5.69 -3.02 3.12
N ASP A 4 -5.24 -1.77 3.30
CA ASP A 4 -5.93 -0.57 2.83
C ASP A 4 -4.99 0.26 1.98
N ILE A 5 -5.57 1.06 1.09
CA ILE A 5 -4.80 1.99 0.29
C ILE A 5 -5.06 3.40 0.81
N LEU A 6 -3.98 4.10 1.17
CA LEU A 6 -4.05 5.45 1.71
C LEU A 6 -3.31 6.41 0.78
N TYR A 7 -3.88 7.60 0.57
CA TYR A 7 -3.20 8.64 -0.18
C TYR A 7 -2.50 9.57 0.81
N ARG A 8 -1.21 9.40 0.99
CA ARG A 8 -0.41 10.17 1.95
C ARG A 8 0.86 10.68 1.29
N PRO A 9 0.77 11.81 0.56
CA PRO A 9 1.95 12.36 -0.12
C PRO A 9 2.98 12.95 0.85
N ASP A 10 2.61 13.15 2.09
CA ASP A 10 3.49 13.66 3.14
C ASP A 10 4.44 12.60 3.71
N ILE A 11 4.16 11.32 3.46
CA ILE A 11 5.00 10.23 3.97
C ILE A 11 6.00 9.82 2.88
N PRO A 12 7.31 9.79 3.19
CA PRO A 12 8.32 9.33 2.22
C PRO A 12 8.09 7.87 1.80
N PRO A 13 8.47 7.51 0.57
CA PRO A 13 9.08 8.35 -0.46
C PRO A 13 8.04 9.25 -1.14
N LYS A 14 8.41 10.50 -1.39
CA LYS A 14 7.47 11.49 -1.93
C LYS A 14 6.94 11.14 -3.32
N GLY A 15 7.72 10.41 -4.09
CA GLY A 15 7.30 9.99 -5.42
C GLY A 15 6.27 8.88 -5.43
N ARG A 16 5.91 8.35 -4.25
CA ARG A 16 4.97 7.25 -4.13
C ARG A 16 3.94 7.58 -3.05
N PRO A 17 2.95 8.42 -3.35
CA PRO A 17 1.99 8.87 -2.34
C PRO A 17 0.96 7.83 -1.93
N TRP A 18 0.79 6.80 -2.73
CA TRP A 18 -0.20 5.75 -2.44
C TRP A 18 0.42 4.71 -1.53
N LYS A 19 0.03 4.73 -0.25
CA LYS A 19 0.59 3.84 0.77
C LYS A 19 -0.30 2.64 0.99
N ILE A 20 0.32 1.50 1.27
CA ILE A 20 -0.40 0.27 1.59
C ILE A 20 -0.32 0.07 3.09
N TRP A 21 -1.48 0.10 3.75
CA TRP A 21 -1.61 -0.03 5.19
C TRP A 21 -2.02 -1.45 5.54
N ASN A 22 -1.27 -2.07 6.43
CA ASN A 22 -1.62 -3.40 6.95
C ASN A 22 -2.41 -3.23 8.24
N LYS A 23 -3.68 -3.59 8.21
CA LYS A 23 -4.58 -3.43 9.37
C LYS A 23 -4.18 -4.35 10.52
N ASP A 24 -3.69 -5.53 10.23
CA ASP A 24 -3.30 -6.49 11.26
C ASP A 24 -2.06 -6.01 12.01
N LYS A 25 -1.08 -5.53 11.29
CA LYS A 25 0.16 -5.03 11.86
C LYS A 25 0.10 -3.55 12.22
N LYS A 26 -0.94 -2.86 11.76
CA LYS A 26 -1.16 -1.43 12.00
C LYS A 26 0.03 -0.59 11.58
N LYS A 27 0.54 -0.85 10.38
CA LYS A 27 1.67 -0.09 9.84
C LYS A 27 1.64 -0.08 8.32
N ILE A 28 2.39 0.86 7.74
CA ILE A 28 2.54 0.94 6.30
C ILE A 28 3.57 -0.09 5.86
N VAL A 29 3.19 -0.97 4.92
CA VAL A 29 4.06 -2.05 4.46
C VAL A 29 4.52 -1.86 3.02
N GLY A 30 4.02 -0.83 2.33
CA GLY A 30 4.43 -0.58 0.97
C GLY A 30 3.98 0.78 0.49
N SER A 31 4.46 1.16 -0.69
CA SER A 31 4.07 2.41 -1.32
C SER A 31 4.10 2.23 -2.83
N SER A 32 3.31 3.03 -3.54
CA SER A 32 3.20 2.95 -4.99
C SER A 32 2.99 4.32 -5.58
N GLU A 33 3.33 4.46 -6.86
CA GLU A 33 3.20 5.73 -7.56
C GLU A 33 1.73 6.01 -7.92
N THR A 34 0.94 4.97 -8.14
CA THR A 34 -0.46 5.11 -8.50
C THR A 34 -1.30 4.15 -7.67
N LYS A 35 -2.60 4.47 -7.57
CA LYS A 35 -3.53 3.60 -6.87
C LYS A 35 -3.60 2.21 -7.52
N GLU A 36 -3.55 2.18 -8.85
CA GLU A 36 -3.60 0.93 -9.59
C GLU A 36 -2.43 0.02 -9.22
N MET A 37 -1.24 0.59 -9.11
CA MET A 37 -0.06 -0.17 -8.70
C MET A 37 -0.19 -0.68 -7.28
N ALA A 38 -0.78 0.14 -6.40
CA ALA A 38 -1.01 -0.28 -5.02
C ALA A 38 -1.97 -1.48 -4.97
N GLU A 39 -3.02 -1.45 -5.79
CA GLU A 39 -3.97 -2.55 -5.86
C GLU A 39 -3.30 -3.84 -6.36
N LYS A 40 -2.42 -3.70 -7.36
CA LYS A 40 -1.68 -4.85 -7.88
C LYS A 40 -0.76 -5.44 -6.81
N SER A 41 -0.12 -4.59 -6.03
CA SER A 41 0.74 -5.05 -4.93
C SER A 41 -0.04 -5.82 -3.90
N ILE A 42 -1.23 -5.33 -3.54
CA ILE A 42 -2.09 -6.00 -2.58
C ILE A 42 -2.53 -7.36 -3.12
N ARG A 43 -2.91 -7.39 -4.39
CA ARG A 43 -3.35 -8.63 -5.01
C ARG A 43 -2.22 -9.67 -5.04
N ALA A 44 -1.01 -9.23 -5.33
CA ALA A 44 0.15 -10.12 -5.35
C ALA A 44 0.43 -10.70 -3.97
N ARG A 45 0.33 -9.87 -2.92
CA ARG A 45 0.51 -10.34 -1.55
C ARG A 45 -0.56 -11.34 -1.16
N HIS A 46 -1.78 -11.08 -1.58
CA HIS A 46 -2.91 -11.95 -1.26
C HIS A 46 -2.82 -13.29 -1.97
N ALA A 47 -2.36 -13.29 -3.21
CA ALA A 47 -2.21 -14.51 -3.99
C ALA A 47 -1.04 -15.37 -3.54
N HIS A 48 -0.15 -14.82 -2.74
CA HIS A 48 1.07 -15.50 -2.31
C HIS A 48 0.88 -16.33 -1.04
N VAL A 49 -0.29 -16.39 -0.55
CA VAL A 49 -0.60 -17.14 0.67
C VAL A 49 -0.63 -18.64 0.42
#